data_824abcf19081a8d5b89f8829eac4a26e
#
_entry.id   824abcf19081a8d5b89f8829eac4a26e
#
_cell.length_a   1.000
_cell.length_b   1.000
_cell.length_c   1.000
_cell.angle_alpha   90.00
_cell.angle_beta   90.00
_cell.angle_gamma   90.00
#
_symmetry.space_group_name_H-M   'P 1'
#
loop_
_entity.id
_entity.type
_entity.pdbx_description
1 polymer ?
#
loop_
_entity_poly.entity_id
_entity_poly.type
_entity_poly.pdbx_seq_one_letter_code
_entity_poly.pdbx_strand_id
1 'polypeptide(L)'
;MANINSRNISEAEEELRLAYTDLVAFGKLFLPDDFMRSETPFFHYEVCDALNNHDFRQLAVILPRGHGKTVLTKCSIMHDFMFTDEPLFYGWVAASSKISVPNLDYIKYHIEYNDQIRYYFGDLKGRKWTEDDIELKNNCKLISKSNLSGIRGGAKL
;
A
#
# COMPACT_ATOMS: atom_id res chain seq x y z
N MET A 1 -4.44 -13.31 26.70
CA MET A 1 -3.98 -11.91 26.68
C MET A 1 -2.47 -11.95 26.65
N ALA A 2 -1.88 -11.94 25.46
CA ALA A 2 -0.43 -11.98 25.30
C ALA A 2 0.16 -10.59 25.56
N ASN A 3 1.21 -10.58 26.30
CA ASN A 3 1.90 -9.44 26.89
C ASN A 3 2.53 -8.54 25.78
N ILE A 4 1.80 -7.52 25.33
CA ILE A 4 2.27 -6.53 24.34
C ILE A 4 3.22 -5.49 24.99
N ASN A 5 3.46 -5.58 26.28
CA ASN A 5 4.10 -4.52 27.08
C ASN A 5 5.62 -4.60 27.22
N SER A 6 6.36 -5.33 26.38
CA SER A 6 7.83 -5.36 26.48
C SER A 6 8.59 -5.41 25.16
N ARG A 7 8.01 -5.00 24.03
CA ARG A 7 8.85 -4.60 22.91
C ARG A 7 9.58 -3.33 23.33
N ASN A 8 10.90 -3.41 23.42
CA ASN A 8 11.72 -2.24 23.66
C ASN A 8 11.35 -1.19 22.59
N ILE A 9 11.13 0.05 23.01
CA ILE A 9 10.87 1.20 22.10
C ILE A 9 11.92 1.22 20.97
N SER A 10 13.19 0.85 21.27
CA SER A 10 14.27 0.75 20.30
C SER A 10 14.06 -0.33 19.21
N GLU A 11 13.40 -1.45 19.52
CA GLU A 11 13.11 -2.51 18.52
C GLU A 11 11.99 -2.07 17.57
N ALA A 12 10.94 -1.46 18.09
CA ALA A 12 9.84 -0.94 17.29
C ALA A 12 10.29 0.21 16.36
N GLU A 13 11.17 1.07 16.84
CA GLU A 13 11.76 2.16 16.03
C GLU A 13 12.63 1.60 14.91
N GLU A 14 13.41 0.56 15.17
CA GLU A 14 14.26 -0.08 14.16
C GLU A 14 13.43 -0.82 13.11
N GLU A 15 12.38 -1.56 13.52
CA GLU A 15 11.43 -2.19 12.59
C GLU A 15 10.78 -1.14 11.66
N LEU A 16 10.35 -0.01 12.22
CA LEU A 16 9.74 1.07 11.44
C LEU A 16 10.74 1.73 10.49
N ARG A 17 11.98 1.92 10.94
CA ARG A 17 13.05 2.47 10.12
C ARG A 17 13.39 1.58 8.92
N LEU A 18 13.44 0.26 9.14
CA LEU A 18 13.62 -0.71 8.06
C LEU A 18 12.43 -0.70 7.10
N ALA A 19 11.20 -0.66 7.62
CA ALA A 19 9.99 -0.59 6.79
C ALA A 19 9.92 0.70 5.96
N TYR A 20 10.47 1.81 6.45
CA TYR A 20 10.54 3.06 5.70
C TYR A 20 11.46 2.97 4.47
N THR A 21 12.58 2.26 4.58
CA THR A 21 13.60 2.20 3.52
C THR A 21 13.47 0.99 2.60
N ASP A 22 12.80 -0.08 3.05
CA ASP A 22 12.68 -1.35 2.34
C ASP A 22 11.20 -1.78 2.26
N LEU A 23 10.67 -1.80 1.03
CA LEU A 23 9.29 -2.18 0.77
C LEU A 23 8.99 -3.65 1.11
N VAL A 24 9.97 -4.55 1.04
CA VAL A 24 9.81 -5.95 1.49
C VAL A 24 9.73 -6.01 3.01
N ALA A 25 10.54 -5.22 3.72
CA ALA A 25 10.46 -5.11 5.18
C ALA A 25 9.11 -4.51 5.60
N PHE A 26 8.62 -3.48 4.91
CA PHE A 26 7.27 -2.95 5.09
C PHE A 26 6.20 -4.03 4.92
N GLY A 27 6.29 -4.80 3.83
CA GLY A 27 5.35 -5.88 3.56
C GLY A 27 5.37 -6.96 4.64
N LYS A 28 6.53 -7.35 5.14
CA LYS A 28 6.66 -8.33 6.24
C LYS A 28 6.10 -7.81 7.55
N LEU A 29 6.28 -6.52 7.86
CA LEU A 29 5.78 -5.92 9.09
C LEU A 29 4.27 -5.71 9.06
N PHE A 30 3.73 -5.17 7.97
CA PHE A 30 2.33 -4.74 7.89
C PHE A 30 1.41 -5.69 7.14
N LEU A 31 1.94 -6.56 6.26
CA LEU A 31 1.20 -7.50 5.43
C LEU A 31 1.75 -8.93 5.55
N PRO A 32 1.95 -9.47 6.79
CA PRO A 32 2.61 -10.75 6.99
C PRO A 32 1.91 -11.90 6.27
N ASP A 33 0.60 -11.89 6.16
CA ASP A 33 -0.17 -12.91 5.44
C ASP A 33 0.18 -13.03 3.96
N ASP A 34 0.66 -11.96 3.33
CA ASP A 34 1.08 -11.96 1.94
C ASP A 34 2.59 -12.15 1.76
N PHE A 35 3.40 -11.67 2.71
CA PHE A 35 4.86 -11.64 2.56
C PHE A 35 5.60 -12.74 3.33
N MET A 36 4.95 -13.41 4.30
CA MET A 36 5.60 -14.42 5.14
C MET A 36 5.10 -15.86 4.91
N ARG A 37 4.24 -16.10 3.92
CA ARG A 37 3.75 -17.46 3.58
C ARG A 37 4.85 -18.38 3.04
N SER A 38 5.83 -17.78 2.39
CA SER A 38 7.00 -18.47 1.85
C SER A 38 8.20 -17.54 1.88
N GLU A 39 9.39 -18.06 1.62
CA GLU A 39 10.57 -17.24 1.41
C GLU A 39 10.32 -16.24 0.27
N THR A 40 10.71 -14.98 0.48
CA THR A 40 10.54 -13.91 -0.51
C THR A 40 11.44 -14.18 -1.71
N PRO A 41 10.91 -14.38 -2.92
CA PRO A 41 11.71 -14.63 -4.10
C PRO A 41 12.61 -13.44 -4.44
N PHE A 42 13.79 -13.71 -5.00
CA PHE A 42 14.77 -12.66 -5.34
C PHE A 42 14.17 -11.55 -6.22
N PHE A 43 13.39 -11.91 -7.24
CA PHE A 43 12.77 -10.92 -8.12
C PHE A 43 11.74 -9.99 -7.43
N HIS A 44 11.20 -10.36 -6.26
CA HIS A 44 10.35 -9.45 -5.48
C HIS A 44 11.15 -8.27 -4.94
N TYR A 45 12.41 -8.46 -4.54
CA TYR A 45 13.28 -7.35 -4.11
C TYR A 45 13.54 -6.38 -5.26
N GLU A 46 13.85 -6.90 -6.47
CA GLU A 46 14.06 -6.06 -7.65
C GLU A 46 12.81 -5.26 -8.03
N VAL A 47 11.63 -5.86 -7.94
CA VAL A 47 10.36 -5.16 -8.22
C VAL A 47 10.06 -4.13 -7.14
N CYS A 48 10.29 -4.44 -5.88
CA CYS A 48 10.11 -3.51 -4.76
C CYS A 48 11.04 -2.31 -4.87
N ASP A 49 12.31 -2.53 -5.21
CA ASP A 49 13.28 -1.45 -5.43
C ASP A 49 12.85 -0.55 -6.59
N ALA A 50 12.35 -1.15 -7.68
CA ALA A 50 11.84 -0.39 -8.82
C ALA A 50 10.55 0.39 -8.49
N LEU A 51 9.65 -0.17 -7.69
CA LEU A 51 8.43 0.52 -7.24
C LEU A 51 8.72 1.66 -6.27
N ASN A 52 9.75 1.52 -5.44
CA ASN A 52 10.17 2.54 -4.48
C ASN A 52 11.06 3.62 -5.10
N ASN A 53 11.45 3.47 -6.36
CA ASN A 53 12.26 4.46 -7.08
C ASN A 53 11.36 5.48 -7.79
N HIS A 54 11.16 6.64 -7.18
CA HIS A 54 10.32 7.73 -7.70
C HIS A 54 10.93 8.51 -8.88
N ASP A 55 12.14 8.18 -9.31
CA ASP A 55 12.75 8.78 -10.51
C ASP A 55 12.14 8.24 -11.80
N PHE A 56 11.47 7.09 -11.75
CA PHE A 56 10.79 6.54 -12.91
C PHE A 56 9.47 7.26 -13.18
N ARG A 57 9.36 7.90 -14.34
CA ARG A 57 8.08 8.43 -14.81
C ARG A 57 7.10 7.35 -15.27
N GLN A 58 7.62 6.24 -15.73
CA GLN A 58 6.86 5.08 -16.20
C GLN A 58 7.60 3.80 -15.82
N LEU A 59 6.89 2.88 -15.21
CA LEU A 59 7.41 1.56 -14.86
C LEU A 59 6.49 0.48 -15.41
N ALA A 60 7.03 -0.48 -16.15
CA ALA A 60 6.32 -1.66 -16.62
C ALA A 60 6.82 -2.91 -15.87
N VAL A 61 5.96 -3.49 -15.04
CA VAL A 61 6.26 -4.73 -14.30
C VAL A 61 5.65 -5.92 -15.03
N ILE A 62 6.50 -6.73 -15.67
CA ILE A 62 6.09 -7.90 -16.45
C ILE A 62 6.55 -9.17 -15.73
N LEU A 63 5.60 -9.86 -15.10
CA LEU A 63 5.81 -11.13 -14.39
C LEU A 63 4.70 -12.11 -14.77
N PRO A 64 4.91 -13.42 -14.68
CA PRO A 64 3.86 -14.41 -14.87
C PRO A 64 2.68 -14.22 -13.90
N ARG A 65 1.55 -14.84 -14.20
CA ARG A 65 0.38 -14.84 -13.30
C ARG A 65 0.74 -15.54 -11.98
N GLY A 66 0.24 -15.04 -10.87
CA GLY A 66 0.50 -15.62 -9.53
C GLY A 66 1.80 -15.18 -8.87
N HIS A 67 2.60 -14.31 -9.49
CA HIS A 67 3.90 -13.86 -8.96
C HIS A 67 3.81 -12.54 -8.15
N GLY A 68 2.68 -12.26 -7.52
CA GLY A 68 2.56 -11.21 -6.50
C GLY A 68 2.45 -9.76 -7.02
N LYS A 69 2.48 -9.48 -8.35
CA LYS A 69 2.45 -8.10 -8.89
C LYS A 69 1.47 -7.16 -8.20
N THR A 70 0.23 -7.61 -8.08
CA THR A 70 -0.86 -6.81 -7.50
C THR A 70 -0.64 -6.54 -6.01
N VAL A 71 -0.10 -7.51 -5.28
CA VAL A 71 0.22 -7.38 -3.85
C VAL A 71 1.36 -6.38 -3.66
N LEU A 72 2.43 -6.50 -4.45
CA LEU A 72 3.57 -5.59 -4.40
C LEU A 72 3.16 -4.15 -4.73
N THR A 73 2.30 -3.95 -5.74
CA THR A 73 1.76 -2.61 -6.07
C THR A 73 0.91 -2.03 -4.95
N LYS A 74 0.04 -2.83 -4.32
CA LYS A 74 -0.75 -2.38 -3.16
C LYS A 74 0.13 -2.04 -1.97
N CYS A 75 1.15 -2.85 -1.74
CA CYS A 75 2.16 -2.63 -0.70
C CYS A 75 2.86 -1.28 -0.90
N SER A 76 3.32 -0.97 -2.14
CA SER A 76 3.95 0.30 -2.47
C SER A 76 3.02 1.50 -2.25
N ILE A 77 1.77 1.44 -2.70
CA ILE A 77 0.79 2.52 -2.46
C ILE A 77 0.57 2.75 -0.95
N MET A 78 0.45 1.67 -0.17
CA MET A 78 0.26 1.78 1.28
C MET A 78 1.50 2.35 1.96
N HIS A 79 2.70 1.93 1.54
CA HIS A 79 3.96 2.46 2.02
C HIS A 79 4.02 3.98 1.79
N ASP A 80 3.77 4.42 0.56
CA ASP A 80 3.79 5.85 0.22
C ASP A 80 2.78 6.64 1.06
N PHE A 81 1.57 6.13 1.25
CA PHE A 81 0.54 6.78 2.07
C PHE A 81 0.92 6.93 3.55
N MET A 82 1.70 6.00 4.08
CA MET A 82 2.09 5.99 5.48
C MET A 82 3.32 6.83 5.78
N PHE A 83 4.20 6.99 4.81
CA PHE A 83 5.49 7.66 5.01
C PHE A 83 5.64 8.99 4.29
N THR A 84 4.62 9.43 3.51
CA THR A 84 4.69 10.74 2.86
C THR A 84 4.36 11.88 3.79
N ASP A 85 5.10 12.98 3.63
CA ASP A 85 4.79 14.27 4.27
C ASP A 85 3.87 15.14 3.40
N GLU A 86 3.67 14.77 2.13
CA GLU A 86 2.85 15.51 1.17
C GLU A 86 1.64 14.68 0.70
N PRO A 87 0.51 15.32 0.40
CA PRO A 87 -0.66 14.64 -0.14
C PRO A 87 -0.37 13.97 -1.49
N LEU A 88 -0.59 12.66 -1.58
CA LEU A 88 -0.44 11.89 -2.82
C LEU A 88 -1.80 11.52 -3.41
N PHE A 89 -1.85 11.44 -4.72
CA PHE A 89 -3.04 11.03 -5.46
C PHE A 89 -2.73 9.83 -6.35
N TYR A 90 -3.39 8.71 -6.08
CA TYR A 90 -3.27 7.48 -6.86
C TYR A 90 -4.58 7.13 -7.59
N GLY A 91 -4.43 6.65 -8.82
CA GLY A 91 -5.53 6.08 -9.61
C GLY A 91 -5.27 4.61 -9.89
N TRP A 92 -6.08 3.72 -9.34
CA TRP A 92 -6.08 2.31 -9.72
C TRP A 92 -6.98 2.09 -10.92
N VAL A 93 -6.39 1.80 -12.07
CA VAL A 93 -7.14 1.58 -13.31
C VAL A 93 -7.07 0.11 -13.73
N ALA A 94 -8.22 -0.50 -13.99
CA ALA A 94 -8.31 -1.88 -14.46
C ALA A 94 -9.31 -2.01 -15.62
N ALA A 95 -9.34 -3.17 -16.27
CA ALA A 95 -10.24 -3.43 -17.37
C ALA A 95 -11.74 -3.34 -16.97
N SER A 96 -12.06 -3.63 -15.72
CA SER A 96 -13.41 -3.53 -15.18
C SER A 96 -13.40 -3.18 -13.69
N SER A 97 -14.53 -2.65 -13.18
CA SER A 97 -14.73 -2.36 -11.75
C SER A 97 -14.66 -3.65 -10.90
N LYS A 98 -15.08 -4.79 -11.45
CA LYS A 98 -14.95 -6.10 -10.76
C LYS A 98 -13.49 -6.46 -10.44
N ILE A 99 -12.52 -5.86 -11.13
CA ILE A 99 -11.08 -6.05 -10.87
C ILE A 99 -10.52 -4.92 -10.02
N SER A 100 -10.93 -3.68 -10.27
CA SER A 100 -10.34 -2.52 -9.58
C SER A 100 -10.85 -2.34 -8.15
N VAL A 101 -12.15 -2.53 -7.90
CA VAL A 101 -12.77 -2.34 -6.58
C VAL A 101 -12.17 -3.30 -5.51
N PRO A 102 -12.02 -4.61 -5.73
CA PRO A 102 -11.39 -5.48 -4.74
C PRO A 102 -9.96 -5.11 -4.35
N ASN A 103 -9.22 -4.43 -5.24
CA ASN A 103 -7.88 -3.96 -4.90
C ASN A 103 -7.91 -2.73 -3.97
N LEU A 104 -8.89 -1.85 -4.17
CA LEU A 104 -9.15 -0.75 -3.25
C LEU A 104 -9.67 -1.26 -1.89
N ASP A 105 -10.58 -2.23 -1.88
CA ASP A 105 -11.12 -2.84 -0.67
C ASP A 105 -10.02 -3.51 0.18
N TYR A 106 -9.04 -4.14 -0.45
CA TYR A 106 -7.88 -4.68 0.24
C TYR A 106 -7.11 -3.57 1.01
N ILE A 107 -6.82 -2.44 0.37
CA ILE A 107 -6.12 -1.32 0.99
C ILE A 107 -6.98 -0.72 2.13
N LYS A 108 -8.28 -0.53 1.89
CA LYS A 108 -9.23 -0.07 2.92
C LYS A 108 -9.24 -0.97 4.14
N TYR A 109 -9.31 -2.29 3.90
CA TYR A 109 -9.32 -3.27 4.98
C TYR A 109 -8.08 -3.14 5.88
N HIS A 110 -6.89 -3.05 5.29
CA HIS A 110 -5.67 -2.89 6.08
C HIS A 110 -5.60 -1.55 6.82
N ILE A 111 -6.03 -0.45 6.21
CA ILE A 111 -6.08 0.86 6.86
C ILE A 111 -7.05 0.86 8.05
N GLU A 112 -8.19 0.17 7.94
CA GLU A 112 -9.22 0.15 8.98
C GLU A 112 -8.96 -0.87 10.08
N TYR A 113 -8.45 -2.06 9.74
CA TYR A 113 -8.46 -3.23 10.64
C TYR A 113 -7.09 -3.83 10.93
N ASN A 114 -6.01 -3.35 10.31
CA ASN A 114 -4.68 -3.87 10.59
C ASN A 114 -4.13 -3.28 11.88
N ASP A 115 -3.96 -4.13 12.90
CA ASP A 115 -3.51 -3.70 14.23
C ASP A 115 -2.10 -3.10 14.22
N GLN A 116 -1.20 -3.60 13.37
CA GLN A 116 0.15 -3.06 13.25
C GLN A 116 0.13 -1.66 12.64
N ILE A 117 -0.65 -1.44 11.57
CA ILE A 117 -0.82 -0.12 10.97
C ILE A 117 -1.40 0.86 11.98
N ARG A 118 -2.43 0.45 12.71
CA ARG A 118 -3.05 1.28 13.74
C ARG A 118 -2.13 1.59 14.92
N TYR A 119 -1.26 0.66 15.27
CA TYR A 119 -0.26 0.84 16.33
C TYR A 119 0.77 1.91 15.96
N TYR A 120 1.32 1.88 14.74
CA TYR A 120 2.37 2.80 14.31
C TYR A 120 1.86 4.14 13.78
N PHE A 121 0.73 4.15 13.08
CA PHE A 121 0.22 5.33 12.36
C PHE A 121 -1.13 5.85 12.91
N GLY A 122 -1.75 5.13 13.83
CA GLY A 122 -3.05 5.49 14.37
C GLY A 122 -4.19 5.24 13.36
N ASP A 123 -5.28 5.99 13.53
CA ASP A 123 -6.43 5.94 12.63
C ASP A 123 -6.19 6.87 11.43
N LEU A 124 -5.96 6.29 10.27
CA LEU A 124 -5.68 6.99 9.01
C LEU A 124 -6.94 7.27 8.17
N LYS A 125 -8.10 6.71 8.52
CA LYS A 125 -9.35 6.86 7.76
C LYS A 125 -9.81 8.30 7.71
N GLY A 126 -9.94 8.85 6.51
CA GLY A 126 -10.41 10.21 6.26
C GLY A 126 -11.93 10.30 6.10
N ARG A 127 -12.40 11.44 5.61
CA ARG A 127 -13.84 11.74 5.47
C ARG A 127 -14.50 11.00 4.29
N LYS A 128 -13.78 10.83 3.20
CA LYS A 128 -14.28 10.15 2.01
C LYS A 128 -13.84 8.69 2.02
N TRP A 129 -14.81 7.78 2.10
CA TRP A 129 -14.56 6.35 2.23
C TRP A 129 -15.63 5.55 1.51
N THR A 130 -15.64 5.66 0.17
CA THR A 130 -16.62 5.00 -0.69
C THR A 130 -16.08 3.70 -1.29
N GLU A 131 -16.86 3.03 -2.12
CA GLU A 131 -16.46 1.80 -2.80
C GLU A 131 -15.28 2.03 -3.77
N ASP A 132 -15.22 3.19 -4.42
CA ASP A 132 -14.28 3.48 -5.50
C ASP A 132 -13.39 4.71 -5.26
N ASP A 133 -13.51 5.38 -4.09
CA ASP A 133 -12.77 6.61 -3.80
C ASP A 133 -12.57 6.76 -2.29
N ILE A 134 -11.32 6.82 -1.87
CA ILE A 134 -10.94 7.03 -0.48
C ILE A 134 -9.97 8.19 -0.31
N GLU A 135 -10.10 8.85 0.84
CA GLU A 135 -9.21 9.91 1.28
C GLU A 135 -8.74 9.61 2.71
N LEU A 136 -7.44 9.66 2.94
CA LEU A 136 -6.82 9.48 4.25
C LEU A 136 -6.78 10.82 5.01
N LYS A 137 -6.52 10.77 6.33
CA LYS A 137 -6.39 11.97 7.17
C LYS A 137 -5.23 12.88 6.79
N ASN A 138 -4.18 12.34 6.17
CA ASN A 138 -3.06 13.12 5.61
C ASN A 138 -3.35 13.67 4.20
N ASN A 139 -4.62 13.64 3.76
CA ASN A 139 -5.11 14.08 2.46
C ASN A 139 -4.59 13.25 1.26
N CYS A 140 -3.95 12.13 1.48
CA CYS A 140 -3.67 11.18 0.42
C CYS A 140 -4.97 10.58 -0.12
N LYS A 141 -5.04 10.34 -1.43
CA LYS A 141 -6.24 9.84 -2.11
C LYS A 141 -5.95 8.67 -3.02
N LEU A 142 -6.86 7.71 -3.02
CA LEU A 142 -6.86 6.61 -3.98
C LEU A 142 -8.25 6.46 -4.60
N ILE A 143 -8.29 6.50 -5.93
CA ILE A 143 -9.51 6.22 -6.70
C ILE A 143 -9.37 4.93 -7.49
N SER A 144 -10.46 4.20 -7.60
CA SER A 144 -10.58 3.01 -8.45
C SER A 144 -11.42 3.35 -9.68
N LYS A 145 -10.88 3.07 -10.88
CA LYS A 145 -11.57 3.32 -12.15
C LYS A 145 -11.44 2.12 -13.09
N SER A 146 -12.44 1.96 -13.95
CA SER A 146 -12.36 1.02 -15.08
C SER A 146 -12.15 1.77 -16.38
N ASN A 147 -11.57 1.09 -17.38
CA ASN A 147 -11.37 1.66 -18.72
C ASN A 147 -12.68 2.18 -19.37
N LEU A 148 -13.82 1.62 -18.97
CA LEU A 148 -15.13 2.01 -19.49
C LEU A 148 -15.72 3.25 -18.79
N SER A 149 -15.21 3.64 -17.63
CA SER A 149 -15.76 4.74 -16.82
C SER A 149 -15.14 6.10 -17.09
N GLY A 150 -14.39 6.27 -18.16
CA GLY A 150 -13.76 7.53 -18.58
C GLY A 150 -13.14 8.35 -17.44
N ILE A 151 -11.83 8.52 -17.42
CA ILE A 151 -11.16 9.43 -16.48
C ILE A 151 -11.52 10.88 -16.91
N ARG A 152 -12.72 11.33 -16.54
CA ARG A 152 -13.13 12.73 -16.75
C ARG A 152 -13.01 13.50 -15.46
N GLY A 153 -12.02 14.38 -15.43
CA GLY A 153 -11.99 15.58 -14.59
C GLY A 153 -11.94 15.37 -13.08
N GLY A 154 -10.74 15.44 -12.51
CA GLY A 154 -10.59 15.47 -11.05
C GLY A 154 -9.21 15.89 -10.55
N ALA A 155 -8.24 16.03 -11.40
CA ALA A 155 -6.97 16.63 -11.03
C ALA A 155 -6.84 18.00 -11.71
N LYS A 156 -7.08 19.07 -10.96
CA LYS A 156 -6.38 20.33 -11.25
C LYS A 156 -4.95 20.07 -10.74
N LEU A 157 -4.03 19.89 -11.67
CA LEU A 157 -2.60 20.00 -11.43
C LEU A 157 -2.27 21.40 -10.94
#